data_9f7c74a3d20d86712d5a7f2cda71145b
#
_entry.id   9f7c74a3d20d86712d5a7f2cda71145b
#
_cell.length_a   1.000
_cell.length_b   1.000
_cell.length_c   1.000
_cell.angle_alpha   90.00
_cell.angle_beta   90.00
_cell.angle_gamma   90.00
#
_symmetry.space_group_name_H-M   'P 1'
#
loop_
_entity.id
_entity.type
_entity.pdbx_description
1 polymer ?
#
loop_
_entity_poly.entity_id
_entity_poly.type
_entity_poly.pdbx_seq_one_letter_code
_entity_poly.pdbx_strand_id
1 'polypeptide(L)'
;GVKMIAACDANEEEARRVMLDLAAQPVAGDLEPFREAVNAAGNILYLADNAGEIVFDRPLITQLDPKRVTVAVRGAPTINDATRSDAEAAGLTELAEVIDNGSDAPGTILSDCSAAFRQRFRSADCIIAKGQGNFETLSEEPANLFFLFKAKCPVIAAHAGLPLGAHALRKTQACERTPSPQASQA
;
A
#
# COMPACT_ATOMS: atom_id res chain seq x y z
N GLY A 1 2.32 -11.14 -7.48
CA GLY A 1 2.79 -10.50 -8.72
C GLY A 1 3.09 -11.50 -9.81
N VAL A 2 4.17 -12.28 -9.70
CA VAL A 2 4.58 -13.24 -10.78
C VAL A 2 3.52 -14.31 -11.07
N LYS A 3 2.81 -14.83 -10.07
CA LYS A 3 1.72 -15.80 -10.28
C LYS A 3 0.47 -15.19 -10.94
N MET A 4 0.19 -13.91 -10.72
CA MET A 4 -0.94 -13.24 -11.39
C MET A 4 -0.65 -12.92 -12.85
N ILE A 5 0.60 -12.56 -13.20
CA ILE A 5 0.99 -12.34 -14.61
C ILE A 5 0.92 -13.65 -15.38
N ALA A 6 1.34 -14.77 -14.77
CA ALA A 6 1.19 -16.11 -15.38
C ALA A 6 -0.29 -16.55 -15.53
N ALA A 7 -1.20 -16.01 -14.72
CA ALA A 7 -2.63 -16.31 -14.82
C ALA A 7 -3.31 -15.58 -15.99
N CYS A 8 -2.70 -14.56 -16.59
CA CYS A 8 -3.25 -13.92 -17.80
C CYS A 8 -3.19 -14.83 -19.05
N ASP A 9 -2.31 -15.83 -19.07
CA ASP A 9 -2.22 -16.84 -20.13
C ASP A 9 -3.00 -18.12 -19.77
N ALA A 10 -3.54 -18.21 -18.55
CA ALA A 10 -4.31 -19.34 -18.06
C ALA A 10 -5.77 -19.24 -18.48
N ASN A 11 -6.45 -20.39 -18.60
CA ASN A 11 -7.89 -20.37 -18.79
C ASN A 11 -8.59 -19.81 -17.54
N GLU A 12 -9.84 -19.39 -17.68
CA GLU A 12 -10.63 -18.74 -16.64
C GLU A 12 -10.73 -19.58 -15.33
N GLU A 13 -10.80 -20.89 -15.46
CA GLU A 13 -10.90 -21.82 -14.33
C GLU A 13 -9.59 -21.88 -13.52
N GLU A 14 -8.45 -21.87 -14.19
CA GLU A 14 -7.14 -21.84 -13.53
C GLU A 14 -6.89 -20.49 -12.85
N ALA A 15 -7.24 -19.38 -13.49
CA ALA A 15 -7.18 -18.05 -12.90
C ALA A 15 -8.04 -17.96 -11.64
N ARG A 16 -9.27 -18.48 -11.69
CA ARG A 16 -10.18 -18.54 -10.54
C ARG A 16 -9.62 -19.37 -9.40
N ARG A 17 -9.04 -20.53 -9.69
CA ARG A 17 -8.40 -21.38 -8.67
C ARG A 17 -7.24 -20.68 -7.99
N VAL A 18 -6.35 -20.07 -8.77
CA VAL A 18 -5.22 -19.29 -8.21
C VAL A 18 -5.71 -18.14 -7.32
N MET A 19 -6.77 -17.46 -7.70
CA MET A 19 -7.36 -16.38 -6.89
C MET A 19 -7.93 -16.91 -5.57
N LEU A 20 -8.65 -18.04 -5.60
CA LEU A 20 -9.20 -18.66 -4.38
C LEU A 20 -8.08 -19.14 -3.45
N ASP A 21 -7.03 -19.73 -3.99
CA ASP A 21 -5.86 -20.16 -3.22
C ASP A 21 -5.14 -18.97 -2.56
N LEU A 22 -5.04 -17.84 -3.26
CA LEU A 22 -4.47 -16.61 -2.72
C LEU A 22 -5.33 -16.01 -1.62
N ALA A 23 -6.66 -15.99 -1.81
CA ALA A 23 -7.61 -15.48 -0.82
C ALA A 23 -7.65 -16.33 0.47
N ALA A 24 -7.34 -17.62 0.38
CA ALA A 24 -7.27 -18.52 1.53
C ALA A 24 -5.96 -18.43 2.32
N GLN A 25 -4.94 -17.73 1.81
CA GLN A 25 -3.67 -17.60 2.52
C GLN A 25 -3.82 -16.66 3.72
N PRO A 26 -3.29 -17.03 4.90
CA PRO A 26 -3.36 -16.18 6.07
C PRO A 26 -2.53 -14.90 5.85
N VAL A 27 -3.05 -13.78 6.32
CA VAL A 27 -2.34 -12.51 6.39
C VAL A 27 -1.74 -12.38 7.78
N ALA A 28 -0.41 -12.30 7.86
CA ALA A 28 0.30 -12.11 9.12
C ALA A 28 0.30 -10.63 9.53
N GLY A 29 -0.02 -10.31 10.78
CA GLY A 29 0.28 -9.01 11.36
C GLY A 29 -0.88 -8.28 12.06
N ASP A 30 -0.94 -6.97 11.88
CA ASP A 30 -1.56 -6.00 12.79
C ASP A 30 -3.03 -5.70 12.42
N LEU A 31 -3.89 -6.74 12.37
CA LEU A 31 -5.28 -6.61 11.90
C LEU A 31 -6.14 -5.73 12.81
N GLU A 32 -6.07 -5.90 14.13
CA GLU A 32 -6.89 -5.09 15.03
C GLU A 32 -6.45 -3.60 15.06
N PRO A 33 -5.14 -3.27 15.18
CA PRO A 33 -4.67 -1.90 15.03
C PRO A 33 -5.06 -1.27 13.67
N PHE A 34 -5.08 -2.06 12.60
CA PHE A 34 -5.54 -1.60 11.29
C PHE A 34 -7.03 -1.24 11.29
N ARG A 35 -7.87 -2.12 11.84
CA ARG A 35 -9.32 -1.90 11.93
C ARG A 35 -9.64 -0.65 12.75
N GLU A 36 -8.99 -0.49 13.89
CA GLU A 36 -9.15 0.68 14.76
C GLU A 36 -8.77 1.97 14.02
N ALA A 37 -7.60 1.99 13.36
CA ALA A 37 -7.13 3.14 12.60
C ALA A 37 -8.07 3.51 11.45
N VAL A 38 -8.52 2.54 10.67
CA VAL A 38 -9.46 2.75 9.57
C VAL A 38 -10.82 3.26 10.07
N ASN A 39 -11.33 2.72 11.18
CA ASN A 39 -12.61 3.14 11.74
C ASN A 39 -12.55 4.57 12.29
N ALA A 40 -11.42 4.97 12.87
CA ALA A 40 -11.22 6.31 13.43
C ALA A 40 -10.90 7.38 12.36
N ALA A 41 -10.39 6.98 11.18
CA ALA A 41 -9.93 7.91 10.16
C ALA A 41 -11.09 8.65 9.48
N GLY A 42 -11.03 9.96 9.40
CA GLY A 42 -11.89 10.80 8.57
C GLY A 42 -11.42 10.84 7.11
N ASN A 43 -10.11 10.76 6.87
CA ASN A 43 -9.50 10.69 5.54
C ASN A 43 -8.43 9.60 5.48
N ILE A 44 -8.46 8.82 4.41
CA ILE A 44 -7.56 7.69 4.16
C ILE A 44 -6.80 7.93 2.86
N LEU A 45 -5.47 7.89 2.92
CA LEU A 45 -4.65 7.89 1.71
C LEU A 45 -4.27 6.45 1.35
N TYR A 46 -4.67 6.00 0.17
CA TYR A 46 -4.42 4.65 -0.34
C TYR A 46 -3.35 4.69 -1.42
N LEU A 47 -2.15 4.19 -1.11
CA LEU A 47 -1.03 4.15 -2.06
C LEU A 47 -1.10 2.84 -2.85
N ALA A 48 -1.47 2.93 -4.13
CA ALA A 48 -1.49 1.80 -5.04
C ALA A 48 -0.07 1.28 -5.35
N ASP A 49 0.02 0.04 -5.85
CA ASP A 49 1.26 -0.59 -6.27
C ASP A 49 1.18 -0.95 -7.76
N ASN A 50 0.69 -2.11 -8.11
CA ASN A 50 0.78 -2.70 -9.44
C ASN A 50 -0.45 -2.39 -10.30
N ALA A 51 -0.24 -2.08 -11.60
CA ALA A 51 -1.29 -1.81 -12.58
C ALA A 51 -2.27 -2.98 -12.75
N GLY A 52 -1.78 -4.22 -12.73
CA GLY A 52 -2.63 -5.41 -12.79
C GLY A 52 -3.36 -5.73 -11.49
N GLU A 53 -2.88 -5.20 -10.35
CA GLU A 53 -3.45 -5.44 -9.03
C GLU A 53 -4.56 -4.44 -8.68
N ILE A 54 -4.51 -3.24 -9.24
CA ILE A 54 -5.38 -2.11 -8.89
C ILE A 54 -6.88 -2.43 -9.07
N VAL A 55 -7.23 -3.35 -9.96
CA VAL A 55 -8.61 -3.84 -10.14
C VAL A 55 -9.14 -4.52 -8.87
N PHE A 56 -8.25 -5.24 -8.15
CA PHE A 56 -8.60 -5.96 -6.92
C PHE A 56 -8.61 -5.05 -5.69
N ASP A 57 -8.15 -3.82 -5.81
CA ASP A 57 -8.23 -2.82 -4.74
C ASP A 57 -9.66 -2.26 -4.60
N ARG A 58 -10.48 -2.30 -5.66
CA ARG A 58 -11.86 -1.79 -5.63
C ARG A 58 -12.73 -2.36 -4.51
N PRO A 59 -12.80 -3.70 -4.28
CA PRO A 59 -13.57 -4.25 -3.18
C PRO A 59 -13.14 -3.71 -1.81
N LEU A 60 -11.83 -3.57 -1.59
CA LEU A 60 -11.31 -3.01 -0.34
C LEU A 60 -11.71 -1.53 -0.19
N ILE A 61 -11.48 -0.72 -1.22
CA ILE A 61 -11.83 0.70 -1.22
C ILE A 61 -13.34 0.90 -0.99
N THR A 62 -14.17 0.04 -1.58
CA THR A 62 -15.63 0.07 -1.35
C THR A 62 -15.97 -0.18 0.14
N GLN A 63 -15.27 -1.09 0.82
CA GLN A 63 -15.47 -1.36 2.24
C GLN A 63 -14.94 -0.25 3.15
N LEU A 64 -13.98 0.54 2.68
CA LEU A 64 -13.39 1.66 3.42
C LEU A 64 -14.25 2.95 3.39
N ASP A 65 -15.39 2.95 2.75
CA ASP A 65 -16.18 4.13 2.36
C ASP A 65 -15.41 5.04 1.39
N PRO A 66 -15.64 4.92 0.08
CA PRO A 66 -14.88 5.62 -0.96
C PRO A 66 -14.79 7.14 -0.81
N LYS A 67 -15.78 7.76 -0.13
CA LYS A 67 -15.79 9.22 0.11
C LYS A 67 -14.68 9.69 1.03
N ARG A 68 -14.13 8.79 1.84
CA ARG A 68 -12.99 9.05 2.74
C ARG A 68 -11.65 8.69 2.13
N VAL A 69 -11.64 8.04 0.95
CA VAL A 69 -10.43 7.47 0.34
C VAL A 69 -9.94 8.34 -0.79
N THR A 70 -8.66 8.72 -0.74
CA THR A 70 -7.91 9.24 -1.88
C THR A 70 -6.91 8.16 -2.32
N VAL A 71 -7.03 7.69 -3.55
CA VAL A 71 -6.10 6.72 -4.16
C VAL A 71 -4.96 7.48 -4.81
N ALA A 72 -3.73 7.13 -4.46
CA ALA A 72 -2.53 7.70 -5.08
C ALA A 72 -1.85 6.65 -5.97
N VAL A 73 -1.55 7.05 -7.20
CA VAL A 73 -0.84 6.29 -8.23
C VAL A 73 0.47 6.96 -8.60
N ARG A 74 1.29 6.36 -9.46
CA ARG A 74 2.55 6.99 -9.94
C ARG A 74 2.27 8.17 -10.86
N GLY A 75 3.19 9.16 -10.82
CA GLY A 75 3.12 10.36 -11.68
C GLY A 75 3.46 10.06 -13.13
N ALA A 76 4.24 9.02 -13.39
CA ALA A 76 4.60 8.53 -14.72
C ALA A 76 4.77 7.01 -14.72
N PRO A 77 4.78 6.36 -15.90
CA PRO A 77 5.00 4.92 -16.02
C PRO A 77 6.33 4.48 -15.42
N THR A 78 6.28 3.51 -14.52
CA THR A 78 7.44 2.97 -13.81
C THR A 78 7.27 1.48 -13.62
N ILE A 79 8.13 0.68 -14.24
CA ILE A 79 8.07 -0.79 -14.22
C ILE A 79 6.65 -1.25 -14.59
N ASN A 80 5.87 -1.73 -13.61
CA ASN A 80 4.48 -2.14 -13.75
C ASN A 80 3.60 -1.53 -12.64
N ASP A 81 4.03 -0.42 -12.07
CA ASP A 81 3.27 0.33 -11.08
C ASP A 81 2.05 1.01 -11.73
N ALA A 82 0.98 1.16 -10.97
CA ALA A 82 -0.26 1.75 -11.44
C ALA A 82 -0.11 3.25 -11.69
N THR A 83 -0.58 3.71 -12.84
CA THR A 83 -0.71 5.10 -13.24
C THR A 83 -2.18 5.54 -13.22
N ARG A 84 -2.42 6.82 -13.51
CA ARG A 84 -3.79 7.34 -13.61
C ARG A 84 -4.61 6.63 -14.69
N SER A 85 -4.00 6.29 -15.83
CA SER A 85 -4.68 5.55 -16.89
C SER A 85 -5.11 4.15 -16.45
N ASP A 86 -4.32 3.48 -15.62
CA ASP A 86 -4.68 2.17 -15.06
C ASP A 86 -5.83 2.28 -14.05
N ALA A 87 -5.82 3.35 -13.23
CA ALA A 87 -6.91 3.63 -12.30
C ALA A 87 -8.24 3.94 -13.03
N GLU A 88 -8.19 4.68 -14.16
CA GLU A 88 -9.33 4.95 -15.02
C GLU A 88 -9.86 3.65 -15.66
N ALA A 89 -8.99 2.85 -16.25
CA ALA A 89 -9.34 1.56 -16.85
C ALA A 89 -9.94 0.57 -15.81
N ALA A 90 -9.47 0.63 -14.57
CA ALA A 90 -10.01 -0.15 -13.45
C ALA A 90 -11.32 0.43 -12.88
N GLY A 91 -11.78 1.61 -13.33
CA GLY A 91 -12.98 2.30 -12.82
C GLY A 91 -12.82 2.83 -11.38
N LEU A 92 -11.60 3.08 -10.92
CA LEU A 92 -11.36 3.65 -9.59
C LEU A 92 -11.70 5.14 -9.53
N THR A 93 -11.56 5.86 -10.63
CA THR A 93 -11.91 7.29 -10.72
C THR A 93 -13.41 7.55 -10.58
N GLU A 94 -14.26 6.53 -10.82
CA GLU A 94 -15.70 6.58 -10.59
C GLU A 94 -16.04 6.28 -9.12
N LEU A 95 -15.14 5.64 -8.40
CA LEU A 95 -15.35 5.16 -7.04
C LEU A 95 -14.81 6.11 -5.98
N ALA A 96 -13.59 6.63 -6.17
CA ALA A 96 -12.87 7.47 -5.22
C ALA A 96 -12.05 8.58 -5.89
N GLU A 97 -11.59 9.56 -5.12
CA GLU A 97 -10.62 10.54 -5.62
C GLU A 97 -9.33 9.82 -6.02
N VAL A 98 -8.83 10.06 -7.24
CA VAL A 98 -7.54 9.54 -7.72
C VAL A 98 -6.60 10.69 -7.98
N ILE A 99 -5.42 10.65 -7.35
CA ILE A 99 -4.32 11.59 -7.56
C ILE A 99 -3.07 10.84 -8.01
N ASP A 100 -2.12 11.53 -8.61
CA ASP A 100 -0.77 11.02 -8.79
C ASP A 100 0.19 11.55 -7.72
N ASN A 101 1.28 10.83 -7.48
CA ASN A 101 2.29 11.25 -6.51
C ASN A 101 3.33 12.21 -7.11
N GLY A 102 3.33 12.43 -8.43
CA GLY A 102 4.27 13.28 -9.16
C GLY A 102 5.67 12.68 -9.37
N SER A 103 5.89 11.43 -8.97
CA SER A 103 7.18 10.72 -9.09
C SER A 103 7.08 9.59 -10.11
N ASP A 104 8.17 9.27 -10.77
CA ASP A 104 8.38 8.11 -11.63
C ASP A 104 9.27 7.03 -10.99
N ALA A 105 9.54 7.15 -9.69
CA ALA A 105 10.28 6.16 -8.94
C ALA A 105 9.39 4.98 -8.50
N PRO A 106 9.90 3.73 -8.47
CA PRO A 106 9.20 2.62 -7.85
C PRO A 106 9.07 2.82 -6.33
N GLY A 107 7.92 2.43 -5.77
CA GLY A 107 7.58 2.76 -4.39
C GLY A 107 7.17 4.24 -4.23
N THR A 108 7.25 4.78 -3.02
CA THR A 108 6.94 6.18 -2.75
C THR A 108 8.11 6.86 -2.03
N ILE A 109 8.94 7.55 -2.80
CA ILE A 109 10.07 8.34 -2.27
C ILE A 109 9.56 9.76 -2.03
N LEU A 110 9.24 10.12 -0.77
CA LEU A 110 8.58 11.39 -0.44
C LEU A 110 9.33 12.62 -0.94
N SER A 111 10.66 12.61 -0.93
CA SER A 111 11.48 13.73 -1.44
C SER A 111 11.32 13.96 -2.94
N ASP A 112 10.99 12.91 -3.70
CA ASP A 112 10.77 12.94 -5.14
C ASP A 112 9.32 13.25 -5.53
N CYS A 113 8.40 13.07 -4.60
CA CYS A 113 6.98 13.33 -4.83
C CYS A 113 6.65 14.84 -4.92
N SER A 114 5.54 15.15 -5.57
CA SER A 114 5.01 16.52 -5.66
C SER A 114 4.70 17.13 -4.28
N ALA A 115 4.76 18.46 -4.19
CA ALA A 115 4.41 19.18 -2.96
C ALA A 115 2.95 18.91 -2.53
N ALA A 116 2.04 18.81 -3.50
CA ALA A 116 0.63 18.50 -3.27
C ALA A 116 0.45 17.11 -2.68
N PHE A 117 1.13 16.09 -3.24
CA PHE A 117 1.09 14.73 -2.69
C PHE A 117 1.67 14.68 -1.27
N ARG A 118 2.84 15.29 -1.02
CA ARG A 118 3.43 15.36 0.32
C ARG A 118 2.51 16.01 1.36
N GLN A 119 1.72 17.01 0.94
CA GLN A 119 0.71 17.60 1.83
C GLN A 119 -0.41 16.59 2.15
N ARG A 120 -0.95 15.88 1.14
CA ARG A 120 -1.94 14.82 1.33
C ARG A 120 -1.41 13.71 2.25
N PHE A 121 -0.16 13.28 2.04
CA PHE A 121 0.50 12.27 2.88
C PHE A 121 0.56 12.70 4.36
N ARG A 122 0.95 13.96 4.64
CA ARG A 122 1.04 14.46 6.02
C ARG A 122 -0.31 14.71 6.70
N SER A 123 -1.35 14.98 5.92
CA SER A 123 -2.70 15.29 6.45
C SER A 123 -3.60 14.08 6.53
N ALA A 124 -3.18 12.92 6.04
CA ALA A 124 -3.96 11.70 6.13
C ALA A 124 -4.03 11.17 7.56
N ASP A 125 -5.24 10.81 8.02
CA ASP A 125 -5.45 10.21 9.35
C ASP A 125 -4.96 8.76 9.39
N CYS A 126 -5.08 8.06 8.26
CA CYS A 126 -4.58 6.70 8.05
C CYS A 126 -4.05 6.57 6.63
N ILE A 127 -2.91 5.90 6.46
CA ILE A 127 -2.32 5.61 5.16
C ILE A 127 -2.28 4.09 4.97
N ILE A 128 -2.79 3.62 3.84
CA ILE A 128 -2.71 2.21 3.43
C ILE A 128 -1.79 2.12 2.23
N ALA A 129 -0.65 1.46 2.38
CA ALA A 129 0.35 1.33 1.32
C ALA A 129 0.43 -0.11 0.81
N LYS A 130 0.17 -0.27 -0.49
CA LYS A 130 0.21 -1.56 -1.18
C LYS A 130 1.62 -1.84 -1.70
N GLY A 131 1.99 -3.11 -1.62
CA GLY A 131 3.21 -3.64 -2.24
C GLY A 131 4.49 -3.43 -1.47
N GLN A 132 5.49 -4.23 -1.84
CA GLN A 132 6.80 -4.24 -1.20
C GLN A 132 7.59 -2.94 -1.45
N GLY A 133 7.47 -2.34 -2.63
CA GLY A 133 8.17 -1.10 -2.96
C GLY A 133 7.78 0.07 -2.04
N ASN A 134 6.50 0.19 -1.70
CA ASN A 134 6.05 1.18 -0.72
C ASN A 134 6.57 0.86 0.70
N PHE A 135 6.64 -0.42 1.09
CA PHE A 135 7.24 -0.81 2.37
C PHE A 135 8.73 -0.44 2.43
N GLU A 136 9.48 -0.70 1.38
CA GLU A 136 10.91 -0.38 1.29
C GLU A 136 11.19 1.12 1.45
N THR A 137 10.33 1.96 0.90
CA THR A 137 10.55 3.41 0.86
C THR A 137 9.94 4.17 2.04
N LEU A 138 8.95 3.59 2.74
CA LEU A 138 8.16 4.29 3.76
C LEU A 138 8.17 3.64 5.15
N SER A 139 8.84 2.49 5.34
CA SER A 139 8.79 1.75 6.62
C SER A 139 9.31 2.56 7.83
N GLU A 140 10.16 3.56 7.59
CA GLU A 140 10.73 4.43 8.63
C GLU A 140 9.97 5.77 8.79
N GLU A 141 8.93 6.02 7.98
CA GLU A 141 8.19 7.29 8.03
C GLU A 141 7.30 7.36 9.28
N PRO A 142 7.34 8.47 10.04
CA PRO A 142 6.57 8.64 11.27
C PRO A 142 5.11 9.02 10.96
N ALA A 143 4.34 8.07 10.41
CA ALA A 143 2.95 8.26 10.05
C ALA A 143 2.08 7.09 10.55
N ASN A 144 0.76 7.26 10.63
CA ASN A 144 -0.18 6.17 10.89
C ASN A 144 -0.36 5.34 9.61
N LEU A 145 0.64 4.53 9.31
CA LEU A 145 0.84 3.89 8.02
C LEU A 145 0.80 2.37 8.17
N PHE A 146 -0.01 1.73 7.34
CA PHE A 146 -0.16 0.28 7.26
C PHE A 146 0.23 -0.23 5.88
N PHE A 147 1.07 -1.23 5.85
CA PHE A 147 1.57 -1.88 4.63
C PHE A 147 0.85 -3.19 4.38
N LEU A 148 0.32 -3.35 3.17
CA LEU A 148 -0.27 -4.59 2.66
C LEU A 148 0.63 -5.11 1.54
N PHE A 149 1.45 -6.12 1.82
CA PHE A 149 2.42 -6.62 0.84
C PHE A 149 2.70 -8.11 0.99
N LYS A 150 3.34 -8.68 -0.03
CA LYS A 150 3.95 -9.99 0.02
C LYS A 150 5.45 -9.84 0.14
N ALA A 151 6.07 -10.49 1.13
CA ALA A 151 7.52 -10.52 1.31
C ALA A 151 8.18 -11.37 0.21
N LYS A 152 8.57 -10.74 -0.91
CA LYS A 152 9.11 -11.42 -2.11
C LYS A 152 10.64 -11.57 -2.09
N CYS A 153 11.32 -10.84 -1.22
CA CYS A 153 12.77 -10.76 -1.12
C CYS A 153 13.23 -11.19 0.29
N PRO A 154 14.30 -12.00 0.43
CA PRO A 154 14.80 -12.42 1.74
C PRO A 154 15.20 -11.25 2.65
N VAL A 155 15.74 -10.16 2.09
CA VAL A 155 16.12 -8.95 2.85
C VAL A 155 14.89 -8.30 3.46
N ILE A 156 13.83 -8.11 2.66
CA ILE A 156 12.57 -7.50 3.12
C ILE A 156 11.83 -8.43 4.08
N ALA A 157 11.85 -9.73 3.85
CA ALA A 157 11.28 -10.71 4.76
C ALA A 157 11.95 -10.63 6.14
N ALA A 158 13.29 -10.55 6.18
CA ALA A 158 14.05 -10.37 7.42
C ALA A 158 13.77 -9.02 8.09
N HIS A 159 13.75 -7.92 7.32
CA HIS A 159 13.44 -6.57 7.83
C HIS A 159 12.03 -6.50 8.44
N ALA A 160 11.05 -7.13 7.80
CA ALA A 160 9.67 -7.19 8.29
C ALA A 160 9.44 -8.25 9.38
N GLY A 161 10.44 -9.07 9.71
CA GLY A 161 10.31 -10.17 10.67
C GLY A 161 9.34 -11.27 10.20
N LEU A 162 9.33 -11.59 8.89
CA LEU A 162 8.37 -12.49 8.25
C LEU A 162 9.07 -13.62 7.47
N PRO A 163 8.43 -14.76 7.31
CA PRO A 163 8.87 -15.76 6.35
C PRO A 163 8.84 -15.22 4.90
N LEU A 164 9.79 -15.67 4.07
CA LEU A 164 9.76 -15.39 2.65
C LEU A 164 8.45 -15.92 2.02
N GLY A 165 7.79 -15.10 1.23
CA GLY A 165 6.52 -15.42 0.59
C GLY A 165 5.28 -15.13 1.45
N ALA A 166 5.43 -14.73 2.70
CA ALA A 166 4.30 -14.37 3.55
C ALA A 166 3.53 -13.16 3.05
N HIS A 167 2.20 -13.18 3.20
CA HIS A 167 1.33 -12.02 3.05
C HIS A 167 1.27 -11.27 4.38
N ALA A 168 1.50 -9.98 4.36
CA ALA A 168 1.64 -9.16 5.54
C ALA A 168 0.71 -7.95 5.55
N LEU A 169 0.20 -7.67 6.74
CA LEU A 169 -0.35 -6.38 7.14
C LEU A 169 0.53 -5.86 8.28
N ARG A 170 1.32 -4.83 8.03
CA ARG A 170 2.27 -4.27 9.01
C ARG A 170 2.03 -2.79 9.25
N LYS A 171 1.95 -2.41 10.51
CA LYS A 171 2.00 -1.00 10.92
C LYS A 171 3.45 -0.51 10.92
N THR A 172 3.69 0.75 10.58
CA THR A 172 5.02 1.36 10.73
C THR A 172 5.46 1.34 12.20
N GLN A 173 6.73 1.04 12.46
CA GLN A 173 7.32 1.02 13.81
C GLN A 173 7.81 2.41 14.25
N ALA A 174 7.89 3.39 13.37
CA ALA A 174 8.41 4.71 13.67
C ALA A 174 7.58 5.49 14.72
N CYS A 175 6.32 5.13 14.93
CA CYS A 175 5.43 5.77 15.91
C CYS A 175 5.70 5.34 17.38
N GLU A 176 6.51 4.30 17.61
CA GLU A 176 6.79 3.77 18.95
C GLU A 176 8.11 4.28 19.56
N ARG A 177 8.91 5.03 18.81
CA ARG A 177 10.16 5.62 19.34
C ARG A 177 9.81 6.81 20.23
N THR A 178 9.68 6.57 21.52
CA THR A 178 9.71 7.60 22.57
C THR A 178 10.95 8.47 22.39
N PRO A 179 10.85 9.81 22.49
CA PRO A 179 12.02 10.66 22.42
C PRO A 179 13.00 10.28 23.53
N SER A 180 14.26 10.01 23.18
CA SER A 180 15.33 9.78 24.12
C SER A 180 15.38 10.94 25.11
N PRO A 181 15.50 10.72 26.43
CA PRO A 181 15.62 11.80 27.39
C PRO A 181 16.86 12.62 27.06
N GLN A 182 16.67 13.90 26.81
CA GLN A 182 17.76 14.85 26.61
C GLN A 182 18.67 14.76 27.83
N ALA A 183 19.93 14.41 27.60
CA ALA A 183 20.97 14.48 28.60
C ALA A 183 21.03 15.94 29.11
N SER A 184 20.55 16.15 30.33
CA SER A 184 20.75 17.39 31.07
C SER A 184 22.26 17.53 31.29
N GLN A 185 22.87 18.42 30.54
CA GLN A 185 24.24 18.89 30.85
C GLN A 185 24.09 19.97 31.93
N ALA A 186 24.55 19.60 33.11
CA ALA A 186 24.89 20.53 34.17
C ALA A 186 26.21 21.19 33.87
#